data_3b57db5c6163e593cb123a22acdccdf3
#
_entry.id   3b57db5c6163e593cb123a22acdccdf3
#
_cell.length_a   1.000
_cell.length_b   1.000
_cell.length_c   1.000
_cell.angle_alpha   90.00
_cell.angle_beta   90.00
_cell.angle_gamma   90.00
#
_symmetry.space_group_name_H-M   'P 1'
#
loop_
_entity.id
_entity.type
_entity.pdbx_description
1 polymer ?
#
loop_
_entity_poly.entity_id
_entity_poly.type
_entity_poly.pdbx_seq_one_letter_code
_entity_poly.pdbx_strand_id
1 'polypeptide(L)'
;MKLLREPLVHFLLLGAVLFGLFAVLGRTGDATGDAAHRIDITAGLQDNLTVSFTRSMQRPPTTAELQGLIDDFVREEVLNREARKLGLDQDDPVVRRRLRQRMEFLTAQNLGAKPPADAELQAFFDKNPAAFKRPDGRLPGLAEVRDEVVLAWQDARNKEAVDADYRKLREAYTVTVEAAKPAESTKR
;
A
#
# COMPACT_ATOMS: atom_id res chain seq x y z
N MET A 1 44.54 -29.63 35.37
CA MET A 1 43.22 -28.94 35.41
C MET A 1 43.32 -27.41 35.27
N LYS A 2 44.24 -26.84 34.46
CA LYS A 2 44.38 -25.38 34.25
C LYS A 2 43.66 -24.88 33.01
N LEU A 3 43.32 -25.74 32.04
CA LEU A 3 42.63 -25.37 30.78
C LEU A 3 41.20 -24.80 30.98
N LEU A 4 40.48 -25.25 32.02
CA LEU A 4 39.12 -24.77 32.31
C LEU A 4 39.05 -23.36 32.94
N ARG A 5 40.23 -22.73 33.23
CA ARG A 5 40.30 -21.37 33.78
C ARG A 5 40.78 -20.33 32.77
N GLU A 6 41.01 -20.73 31.52
CA GLU A 6 41.46 -19.82 30.49
C GLU A 6 40.27 -19.09 29.86
N PRO A 7 40.29 -17.74 29.74
CA PRO A 7 39.20 -16.95 29.14
C PRO A 7 38.86 -17.41 27.73
N LEU A 8 39.83 -17.93 26.99
CA LEU A 8 39.69 -18.41 25.61
C LEU A 8 38.82 -19.67 25.54
N VAL A 9 38.92 -20.59 26.53
CA VAL A 9 38.09 -21.80 26.60
C VAL A 9 36.62 -21.43 26.89
N HIS A 10 36.40 -20.45 27.77
CA HIS A 10 35.03 -19.96 28.03
C HIS A 10 34.39 -19.29 26.81
N PHE A 11 35.16 -18.51 26.05
CA PHE A 11 34.73 -17.88 24.83
C PHE A 11 34.38 -18.94 23.77
N LEU A 12 35.19 -19.97 23.63
CA LEU A 12 34.97 -21.06 22.66
C LEU A 12 33.76 -21.92 23.03
N LEU A 13 33.53 -22.18 24.31
CA LEU A 13 32.36 -22.89 24.82
C LEU A 13 31.08 -22.05 24.62
N LEU A 14 31.11 -20.75 24.90
CA LEU A 14 30.02 -19.85 24.69
C LEU A 14 29.67 -19.75 23.21
N GLY A 15 30.67 -19.66 22.33
CA GLY A 15 30.53 -19.69 20.88
C GLY A 15 29.88 -20.98 20.36
N ALA A 16 30.34 -22.14 20.90
CA ALA A 16 29.78 -23.45 20.55
C ALA A 16 28.33 -23.61 21.02
N VAL A 17 27.98 -23.09 22.21
CA VAL A 17 26.60 -23.09 22.71
C VAL A 17 25.71 -22.18 21.86
N LEU A 18 26.18 -20.97 21.53
CA LEU A 18 25.43 -20.03 20.63
C LEU A 18 25.31 -20.61 19.24
N PHE A 19 26.32 -21.25 18.68
CA PHE A 19 26.27 -21.91 17.38
C PHE A 19 25.34 -23.12 17.41
N GLY A 20 25.37 -23.93 18.46
CA GLY A 20 24.45 -25.04 18.66
C GLY A 20 23.00 -24.58 18.79
N LEU A 21 22.76 -23.51 19.55
CA LEU A 21 21.45 -22.88 19.67
C LEU A 21 20.97 -22.31 18.34
N PHE A 22 21.84 -21.63 17.59
CA PHE A 22 21.56 -21.13 16.25
C PHE A 22 21.27 -22.28 15.27
N ALA A 23 22.02 -23.39 15.33
CA ALA A 23 21.79 -24.57 14.46
C ALA A 23 20.46 -25.29 14.78
N VAL A 24 20.04 -25.29 16.06
CA VAL A 24 18.74 -25.87 16.46
C VAL A 24 17.58 -24.93 16.12
N LEU A 25 17.72 -23.63 16.40
CA LEU A 25 16.72 -22.62 16.06
C LEU A 25 16.68 -22.31 14.55
N GLY A 26 17.83 -22.40 13.86
CA GLY A 26 17.91 -22.21 12.41
C GLY A 26 17.34 -23.39 11.60
N ARG A 27 17.24 -24.59 12.19
CA ARG A 27 16.53 -25.71 11.56
C ARG A 27 15.01 -25.52 11.51
N THR A 28 14.47 -24.61 12.32
CA THR A 28 13.09 -24.12 12.10
C THR A 28 12.99 -23.16 10.90
N GLY A 29 14.13 -22.76 10.30
CA GLY A 29 14.21 -21.88 9.12
C GLY A 29 14.11 -22.58 7.75
N ASP A 30 14.22 -23.91 7.67
CA ASP A 30 13.95 -24.64 6.41
C ASP A 30 12.46 -24.61 6.03
N ALA A 31 11.56 -24.27 6.96
CA ALA A 31 10.18 -23.94 6.67
C ALA A 31 10.02 -22.67 5.80
N THR A 32 11.01 -21.79 5.75
CA THR A 32 10.98 -20.56 4.93
C THR A 32 11.26 -20.82 3.45
N GLY A 33 12.08 -21.83 3.11
CA GLY A 33 12.36 -22.22 1.73
C GLY A 33 11.14 -22.88 1.07
N ASP A 34 10.45 -23.76 1.82
CA ASP A 34 9.27 -24.47 1.34
C ASP A 34 8.04 -23.54 1.30
N ALA A 35 7.90 -22.64 2.29
CA ALA A 35 6.86 -21.63 2.31
C ALA A 35 6.98 -20.60 1.16
N ALA A 36 8.20 -20.30 0.73
CA ALA A 36 8.44 -19.38 -0.39
C ALA A 36 7.95 -19.92 -1.75
N HIS A 37 7.90 -21.26 -1.91
CA HIS A 37 7.44 -21.93 -3.14
C HIS A 37 6.03 -22.51 -3.02
N ARG A 38 5.42 -22.43 -1.84
CA ARG A 38 4.06 -22.92 -1.61
C ARG A 38 3.04 -21.84 -1.91
N ILE A 39 2.00 -22.18 -2.68
CA ILE A 39 0.83 -21.34 -2.94
C ILE A 39 -0.39 -22.09 -2.43
N ASP A 40 -1.02 -21.59 -1.38
CA ASP A 40 -2.20 -22.21 -0.77
C ASP A 40 -3.48 -21.59 -1.34
N ILE A 41 -4.27 -22.39 -2.03
CA ILE A 41 -5.60 -22.02 -2.53
C ILE A 41 -6.62 -22.30 -1.45
N THR A 42 -6.79 -21.37 -0.52
CA THR A 42 -7.73 -21.51 0.60
C THR A 42 -9.19 -21.39 0.15
N ALA A 43 -10.12 -21.90 0.96
CA ALA A 43 -11.56 -21.72 0.71
C ALA A 43 -11.93 -20.22 0.62
N GLY A 44 -11.38 -19.39 1.51
CA GLY A 44 -11.62 -17.93 1.48
C GLY A 44 -11.11 -17.26 0.20
N LEU A 45 -10.01 -17.73 -0.39
CA LEU A 45 -9.56 -17.26 -1.70
C LEU A 45 -10.56 -17.64 -2.80
N GLN A 46 -11.01 -18.91 -2.82
CA GLN A 46 -12.00 -19.37 -3.78
C GLN A 46 -13.33 -18.61 -3.68
N ASP A 47 -13.78 -18.31 -2.45
CA ASP A 47 -14.95 -17.47 -2.21
C ASP A 47 -14.76 -16.05 -2.77
N ASN A 48 -13.61 -15.43 -2.56
CA ASN A 48 -13.30 -14.12 -3.10
C ASN A 48 -13.27 -14.09 -4.64
N LEU A 49 -12.68 -15.09 -5.28
CA LEU A 49 -12.71 -15.26 -6.74
C LEU A 49 -14.15 -15.40 -7.24
N THR A 50 -14.94 -16.24 -6.56
CA THR A 50 -16.36 -16.45 -6.89
C THR A 50 -17.17 -15.16 -6.76
N VAL A 51 -17.00 -14.40 -5.68
CA VAL A 51 -17.68 -13.11 -5.46
C VAL A 51 -17.28 -12.09 -6.54
N SER A 52 -16.00 -12.01 -6.86
CA SER A 52 -15.50 -11.09 -7.88
C SER A 52 -16.06 -11.41 -9.26
N PHE A 53 -16.07 -12.69 -9.65
CA PHE A 53 -16.67 -13.18 -10.90
C PHE A 53 -18.17 -12.87 -10.94
N THR A 54 -18.90 -13.21 -9.86
CA THR A 54 -20.34 -12.99 -9.77
C THR A 54 -20.70 -11.50 -9.92
N ARG A 55 -19.89 -10.61 -9.34
CA ARG A 55 -20.09 -9.15 -9.47
C ARG A 55 -19.97 -8.69 -10.93
N SER A 56 -19.00 -9.25 -11.66
CA SER A 56 -18.76 -8.88 -13.06
C SER A 56 -19.75 -9.53 -14.04
N MET A 57 -20.06 -10.82 -13.83
CA MET A 57 -20.86 -11.62 -14.77
C MET A 57 -22.32 -11.76 -14.36
N GLN A 58 -22.71 -11.22 -13.17
CA GLN A 58 -24.06 -11.28 -12.61
C GLN A 58 -24.60 -12.72 -12.43
N ARG A 59 -23.71 -13.69 -12.33
CA ARG A 59 -23.97 -15.10 -12.04
C ARG A 59 -22.75 -15.75 -11.38
N PRO A 60 -22.94 -16.83 -10.62
CA PRO A 60 -21.80 -17.58 -10.08
C PRO A 60 -21.01 -18.28 -11.20
N PRO A 61 -19.71 -18.52 -10.99
CA PRO A 61 -18.89 -19.29 -11.92
C PRO A 61 -19.31 -20.77 -11.93
N THR A 62 -19.18 -21.42 -13.07
CA THR A 62 -19.19 -22.89 -13.16
C THR A 62 -17.91 -23.45 -12.57
N THR A 63 -17.85 -24.78 -12.33
CA THR A 63 -16.65 -25.45 -11.81
C THR A 63 -15.43 -25.23 -12.73
N ALA A 64 -15.64 -25.28 -14.06
CA ALA A 64 -14.56 -25.05 -15.02
C ALA A 64 -14.07 -23.59 -15.01
N GLU A 65 -14.98 -22.63 -14.89
CA GLU A 65 -14.63 -21.20 -14.77
C GLU A 65 -13.90 -20.92 -13.47
N LEU A 66 -14.33 -21.50 -12.34
CA LEU A 66 -13.63 -21.35 -11.07
C LEU A 66 -12.20 -21.92 -11.15
N GLN A 67 -12.05 -23.09 -11.78
CA GLN A 67 -10.72 -23.66 -11.99
C GLN A 67 -9.84 -22.74 -12.84
N GLY A 68 -10.37 -22.14 -13.93
CA GLY A 68 -9.66 -21.16 -14.74
C GLY A 68 -9.23 -19.93 -13.92
N LEU A 69 -10.10 -19.41 -13.03
CA LEU A 69 -9.76 -18.30 -12.14
C LEU A 69 -8.65 -18.66 -11.15
N ILE A 70 -8.65 -19.90 -10.65
CA ILE A 70 -7.58 -20.40 -9.77
C ILE A 70 -6.26 -20.49 -10.54
N ASP A 71 -6.28 -21.03 -11.74
CA ASP A 71 -5.07 -21.17 -12.58
C ASP A 71 -4.48 -19.79 -12.94
N ASP A 72 -5.31 -18.83 -13.27
CA ASP A 72 -4.90 -17.43 -13.51
C ASP A 72 -4.29 -16.80 -12.26
N PHE A 73 -4.90 -17.01 -11.09
CA PHE A 73 -4.37 -16.53 -9.82
C PHE A 73 -3.00 -17.15 -9.51
N VAL A 74 -2.85 -18.46 -9.68
CA VAL A 74 -1.56 -19.13 -9.46
C VAL A 74 -0.50 -18.59 -10.40
N ARG A 75 -0.83 -18.39 -11.67
CA ARG A 75 0.09 -17.80 -12.66
C ARG A 75 0.53 -16.40 -12.25
N GLU A 76 -0.41 -15.54 -11.83
CA GLU A 76 -0.12 -14.18 -11.37
C GLU A 76 0.80 -14.21 -10.14
N GLU A 77 0.49 -15.06 -9.15
CA GLU A 77 1.27 -15.17 -7.91
C GLU A 77 2.69 -15.66 -8.16
N VAL A 78 2.88 -16.68 -9.02
CA VAL A 78 4.21 -17.16 -9.42
C VAL A 78 5.02 -16.06 -10.08
N LEU A 79 4.44 -15.38 -11.08
CA LEU A 79 5.13 -14.30 -11.79
C LEU A 79 5.46 -13.12 -10.87
N ASN A 80 4.56 -12.77 -9.94
CA ASN A 80 4.78 -11.71 -8.98
C ASN A 80 5.92 -12.04 -8.01
N ARG A 81 5.98 -13.28 -7.50
CA ARG A 81 7.10 -13.72 -6.64
C ARG A 81 8.43 -13.69 -7.39
N GLU A 82 8.48 -14.21 -8.61
CA GLU A 82 9.72 -14.18 -9.40
C GLU A 82 10.14 -12.78 -9.79
N ALA A 83 9.20 -11.90 -10.17
CA ALA A 83 9.47 -10.49 -10.45
C ALA A 83 10.09 -9.76 -9.25
N ARG A 84 9.57 -10.02 -8.03
CA ARG A 84 10.14 -9.45 -6.80
C ARG A 84 11.53 -9.99 -6.48
N LYS A 85 11.79 -11.29 -6.71
CA LYS A 85 13.14 -11.86 -6.57
C LYS A 85 14.15 -11.19 -7.51
N LEU A 86 13.72 -10.81 -8.71
CA LEU A 86 14.53 -10.07 -9.69
C LEU A 86 14.61 -8.57 -9.39
N GLY A 87 13.91 -8.07 -8.36
CA GLY A 87 13.90 -6.65 -8.02
C GLY A 87 13.15 -5.77 -9.01
N LEU A 88 12.27 -6.32 -9.84
CA LEU A 88 11.53 -5.57 -10.87
C LEU A 88 10.52 -4.57 -10.30
N ASP A 89 10.17 -4.70 -9.02
CA ASP A 89 9.33 -3.76 -8.27
C ASP A 89 10.13 -2.61 -7.65
N GLN A 90 11.47 -2.72 -7.64
CA GLN A 90 12.35 -1.70 -7.07
C GLN A 90 12.57 -0.59 -8.10
N ASP A 91 12.47 0.66 -7.62
CA ASP A 91 12.68 1.89 -8.42
C ASP A 91 11.79 2.06 -9.66
N ASP A 92 10.79 1.19 -9.87
CA ASP A 92 9.80 1.36 -10.92
C ASP A 92 8.82 2.49 -10.56
N PRO A 93 8.74 3.56 -11.38
CA PRO A 93 7.86 4.70 -11.09
C PRO A 93 6.37 4.32 -11.12
N VAL A 94 5.98 3.29 -11.88
CA VAL A 94 4.58 2.83 -11.98
C VAL A 94 4.20 2.09 -10.70
N VAL A 95 5.06 1.17 -10.23
CA VAL A 95 4.86 0.46 -8.96
C VAL A 95 4.81 1.45 -7.81
N ARG A 96 5.78 2.38 -7.72
CA ARG A 96 5.82 3.42 -6.67
C ARG A 96 4.56 4.27 -6.66
N ARG A 97 4.10 4.71 -7.85
CA ARG A 97 2.85 5.48 -7.97
C ARG A 97 1.64 4.66 -7.51
N ARG A 98 1.59 3.36 -7.87
CA ARG A 98 0.49 2.48 -7.48
C ARG A 98 0.43 2.27 -5.97
N LEU A 99 1.57 2.04 -5.33
CA LEU A 99 1.68 1.90 -3.88
C LEU A 99 1.25 3.19 -3.16
N ARG A 100 1.71 4.36 -3.65
CA ARG A 100 1.28 5.66 -3.10
C ARG A 100 -0.24 5.83 -3.20
N GLN A 101 -0.83 5.61 -4.38
CA GLN A 101 -2.29 5.69 -4.57
C GLN A 101 -3.05 4.75 -3.63
N ARG A 102 -2.51 3.55 -3.40
CA ARG A 102 -3.12 2.60 -2.48
C ARG A 102 -3.09 3.08 -1.03
N MET A 103 -1.99 3.70 -0.60
CA MET A 103 -1.89 4.31 0.74
C MET A 103 -2.87 5.48 0.90
N GLU A 104 -2.91 6.40 -0.08
CA GLU A 104 -3.84 7.53 -0.09
C GLU A 104 -5.30 7.05 0.01
N PHE A 105 -5.65 6.00 -0.74
CA PHE A 105 -6.99 5.40 -0.70
C PHE A 105 -7.34 4.79 0.67
N LEU A 106 -6.40 4.06 1.31
CA LEU A 106 -6.61 3.51 2.64
C LEU A 106 -6.84 4.61 3.69
N THR A 107 -6.10 5.70 3.61
CA THR A 107 -6.28 6.86 4.48
C THR A 107 -7.67 7.48 4.29
N ALA A 108 -8.09 7.67 3.04
CA ALA A 108 -9.42 8.22 2.73
C ALA A 108 -10.56 7.31 3.23
N GLN A 109 -10.43 5.99 3.12
CA GLN A 109 -11.43 5.04 3.63
C GLN A 109 -11.59 5.10 5.17
N ASN A 110 -10.51 5.34 5.90
CA ASN A 110 -10.52 5.42 7.36
C ASN A 110 -11.27 6.66 7.91
N LEU A 111 -11.57 7.66 7.06
CA LEU A 111 -12.36 8.84 7.44
C LEU A 111 -13.84 8.51 7.72
N GLY A 112 -14.32 7.35 7.29
CA GLY A 112 -15.72 6.97 7.39
C GLY A 112 -16.63 7.81 6.46
N ALA A 113 -17.70 7.21 6.00
CA ALA A 113 -18.69 7.84 5.13
C ALA A 113 -19.72 8.67 5.94
N LYS A 114 -19.24 9.60 6.80
CA LYS A 114 -20.17 10.50 7.47
C LYS A 114 -20.68 11.54 6.47
N PRO A 115 -21.98 11.58 6.16
CA PRO A 115 -22.50 12.62 5.28
C PRO A 115 -22.29 14.00 5.90
N PRO A 116 -21.98 15.02 5.08
CA PRO A 116 -21.84 16.39 5.58
C PRO A 116 -23.15 16.94 6.12
N ALA A 117 -23.08 17.73 7.16
CA ALA A 117 -24.22 18.53 7.62
C ALA A 117 -24.44 19.71 6.65
N ASP A 118 -25.68 20.19 6.55
CA ASP A 118 -26.01 21.32 5.66
C ASP A 118 -25.20 22.58 5.99
N ALA A 119 -24.92 22.83 7.28
CA ALA A 119 -24.09 23.94 7.70
C ALA A 119 -22.62 23.81 7.22
N GLU A 120 -22.08 22.57 7.16
CA GLU A 120 -20.74 22.32 6.63
C GLU A 120 -20.65 22.54 5.13
N LEU A 121 -21.72 22.13 4.39
CA LEU A 121 -21.83 22.38 2.95
C LEU A 121 -21.95 23.87 2.65
N GLN A 122 -22.76 24.61 3.41
CA GLN A 122 -22.92 26.05 3.24
C GLN A 122 -21.57 26.77 3.49
N ALA A 123 -20.90 26.45 4.59
CA ALA A 123 -19.60 27.03 4.89
C ALA A 123 -18.53 26.72 3.84
N PHE A 124 -18.56 25.51 3.28
CA PHE A 124 -17.63 25.10 2.20
C PHE A 124 -17.93 25.84 0.90
N PHE A 125 -19.21 25.97 0.54
CA PHE A 125 -19.65 26.71 -0.62
C PHE A 125 -19.28 28.20 -0.55
N ASP A 126 -19.54 28.85 0.59
CA ASP A 126 -19.22 30.27 0.82
C ASP A 126 -17.70 30.53 0.78
N LYS A 127 -16.90 29.57 1.20
CA LYS A 127 -15.44 29.67 1.17
C LYS A 127 -14.83 29.43 -0.22
N ASN A 128 -15.56 28.73 -1.11
CA ASN A 128 -15.04 28.30 -2.41
C ASN A 128 -15.94 28.73 -3.59
N PRO A 129 -16.43 30.00 -3.67
CA PRO A 129 -17.41 30.40 -4.67
C PRO A 129 -16.90 30.29 -6.10
N ALA A 130 -15.58 30.42 -6.30
CA ALA A 130 -14.98 30.32 -7.64
C ALA A 130 -15.10 28.92 -8.25
N ALA A 131 -15.16 27.87 -7.43
CA ALA A 131 -15.28 26.48 -7.90
C ALA A 131 -16.66 26.16 -8.46
N PHE A 132 -17.70 26.97 -8.12
CA PHE A 132 -19.09 26.71 -8.47
C PHE A 132 -19.66 27.75 -9.43
N LYS A 133 -18.87 28.74 -9.86
CA LYS A 133 -19.28 29.71 -10.89
C LYS A 133 -19.52 29.00 -12.21
N ARG A 134 -20.64 29.36 -12.86
CA ARG A 134 -20.95 28.92 -14.20
C ARG A 134 -20.11 29.68 -15.25
N PRO A 135 -19.97 29.18 -16.48
CA PRO A 135 -19.20 29.86 -17.54
C PRO A 135 -19.66 31.30 -17.85
N ASP A 136 -20.92 31.61 -17.58
CA ASP A 136 -21.52 32.94 -17.70
C ASP A 136 -21.15 33.90 -16.54
N GLY A 137 -20.35 33.42 -15.55
CA GLY A 137 -19.96 34.18 -14.38
C GLY A 137 -20.97 34.16 -13.24
N ARG A 138 -22.16 33.58 -13.42
CA ARG A 138 -23.20 33.47 -12.37
C ARG A 138 -22.78 32.50 -11.31
N LEU A 139 -22.95 32.85 -10.03
CA LEU A 139 -22.89 31.93 -8.92
C LEU A 139 -24.29 31.40 -8.61
N PRO A 140 -24.57 30.09 -8.81
CA PRO A 140 -25.84 29.50 -8.45
C PRO A 140 -26.05 29.45 -6.95
N GLY A 141 -27.28 29.29 -6.48
CA GLY A 141 -27.54 29.01 -5.05
C GLY A 141 -27.09 27.60 -4.68
N LEU A 142 -26.75 27.38 -3.38
CA LEU A 142 -26.32 26.06 -2.88
C LEU A 142 -27.30 24.93 -3.27
N ALA A 143 -28.61 25.19 -3.23
CA ALA A 143 -29.63 24.21 -3.59
C ALA A 143 -29.53 23.72 -5.06
N GLU A 144 -29.07 24.58 -5.97
CA GLU A 144 -28.90 24.24 -7.40
C GLU A 144 -27.66 23.35 -7.66
N VAL A 145 -26.67 23.44 -6.80
CA VAL A 145 -25.35 22.76 -6.96
C VAL A 145 -24.99 21.84 -5.78
N ARG A 146 -25.99 21.47 -4.99
CA ARG A 146 -25.77 20.73 -3.75
C ARG A 146 -24.92 19.48 -3.94
N ASP A 147 -25.20 18.69 -4.95
CA ASP A 147 -24.48 17.45 -5.23
C ASP A 147 -23.03 17.73 -5.67
N GLU A 148 -22.81 18.78 -6.45
CA GLU A 148 -21.46 19.23 -6.83
C GLU A 148 -20.67 19.68 -5.60
N VAL A 149 -21.32 20.41 -4.68
CA VAL A 149 -20.71 20.87 -3.42
C VAL A 149 -20.39 19.69 -2.50
N VAL A 150 -21.27 18.68 -2.40
CA VAL A 150 -21.02 17.45 -1.62
C VAL A 150 -19.78 16.73 -2.13
N LEU A 151 -19.67 16.53 -3.45
CA LEU A 151 -18.53 15.86 -4.06
C LEU A 151 -17.22 16.65 -3.81
N ALA A 152 -17.23 17.95 -4.04
CA ALA A 152 -16.08 18.82 -3.83
C ALA A 152 -15.68 18.89 -2.35
N TRP A 153 -16.63 18.89 -1.44
CA TRP A 153 -16.38 18.84 0.01
C TRP A 153 -15.73 17.51 0.41
N GLN A 154 -16.25 16.39 -0.11
CA GLN A 154 -15.67 15.05 0.14
C GLN A 154 -14.22 14.97 -0.37
N ASP A 155 -13.98 15.45 -1.59
CA ASP A 155 -12.63 15.46 -2.17
C ASP A 155 -11.66 16.32 -1.36
N ALA A 156 -12.09 17.51 -0.93
CA ALA A 156 -11.28 18.40 -0.08
C ALA A 156 -10.96 17.75 1.26
N ARG A 157 -11.94 17.10 1.90
CA ARG A 157 -11.77 16.40 3.16
C ARG A 157 -10.83 15.19 3.04
N ASN A 158 -10.97 14.42 1.96
CA ASN A 158 -10.10 13.28 1.68
C ASN A 158 -8.65 13.76 1.49
N LYS A 159 -8.46 14.83 0.71
CA LYS A 159 -7.15 15.44 0.49
C LYS A 159 -6.52 15.94 1.78
N GLU A 160 -7.27 16.64 2.61
CA GLU A 160 -6.79 17.14 3.90
C GLU A 160 -6.34 15.99 4.81
N ALA A 161 -7.09 14.88 4.85
CA ALA A 161 -6.74 13.72 5.65
C ALA A 161 -5.48 13.02 5.13
N VAL A 162 -5.36 12.86 3.81
CA VAL A 162 -4.15 12.30 3.18
C VAL A 162 -2.93 13.17 3.49
N ASP A 163 -3.08 14.50 3.37
CA ASP A 163 -2.01 15.46 3.68
C ASP A 163 -1.63 15.45 5.19
N ALA A 164 -2.62 15.26 6.07
CA ALA A 164 -2.39 15.16 7.51
C ALA A 164 -1.67 13.86 7.89
N ASP A 165 -2.08 12.74 7.30
CA ASP A 165 -1.46 11.44 7.50
C ASP A 165 -0.02 11.44 6.95
N TYR A 166 0.18 12.01 5.76
CA TYR A 166 1.52 12.18 5.20
C TYR A 166 2.43 12.99 6.12
N ARG A 167 1.97 14.13 6.67
CA ARG A 167 2.77 14.93 7.61
C ARG A 167 3.22 14.12 8.82
N LYS A 168 2.29 13.33 9.39
CA LYS A 168 2.55 12.44 10.52
C LYS A 168 3.58 11.35 10.20
N LEU A 169 3.41 10.69 9.03
CA LEU A 169 4.36 9.69 8.56
C LEU A 169 5.73 10.32 8.27
N ARG A 170 5.75 11.54 7.70
CA ARG A 170 6.96 12.27 7.33
C ARG A 170 7.89 12.56 8.52
N GLU A 171 7.34 12.72 9.73
CA GLU A 171 8.10 12.99 10.97
C GLU A 171 9.09 11.86 11.30
N ALA A 172 8.79 10.62 10.89
CA ALA A 172 9.65 9.47 11.12
C ALA A 172 10.86 9.38 10.16
N TYR A 173 10.94 10.28 9.15
CA TYR A 173 11.97 10.21 8.11
C TYR A 173 12.90 11.43 8.14
N THR A 174 14.22 11.17 8.13
CA THR A 174 15.24 12.20 7.88
C THR A 174 15.43 12.37 6.38
N VAL A 175 15.26 13.58 5.86
CA VAL A 175 15.49 13.89 4.43
C VAL A 175 16.72 14.74 4.30
N THR A 176 17.71 14.23 3.58
CA THR A 176 18.92 14.96 3.18
C THR A 176 18.84 15.28 1.70
N VAL A 177 19.04 16.55 1.35
CA VAL A 177 19.07 17.01 -0.04
C VAL A 177 20.51 17.42 -0.35
N GLU A 178 21.14 16.73 -1.27
CA GLU A 178 22.43 17.16 -1.81
C GLU A 178 22.23 18.30 -2.81
N ALA A 179 23.10 19.31 -2.76
CA ALA A 179 23.02 20.41 -3.70
C ALA A 179 23.27 19.90 -5.14
N ALA A 180 22.37 20.23 -6.05
CA ALA A 180 22.55 19.90 -7.46
C ALA A 180 23.84 20.56 -8.00
N LYS A 181 24.71 19.78 -8.67
CA LYS A 181 25.82 20.35 -9.42
C LYS A 181 25.26 21.32 -10.46
N PRO A 182 25.80 22.57 -10.55
CA PRO A 182 25.36 23.47 -11.61
C PRO A 182 25.54 22.79 -12.97
N ALA A 183 24.51 22.83 -13.82
CA ALA A 183 24.65 22.38 -15.19
C ALA A 183 25.76 23.18 -15.86
N GLU A 184 26.84 22.55 -16.32
CA GLU A 184 27.84 23.19 -17.16
C GLU A 184 27.13 23.73 -18.39
N SER A 185 27.10 25.06 -18.51
CA SER A 185 26.56 25.73 -19.68
C SER A 185 27.48 25.39 -20.86
N THR A 186 27.07 24.42 -21.67
CA THR A 186 27.72 24.17 -22.97
C THR A 186 27.52 25.42 -23.81
N LYS A 187 28.50 26.34 -23.78
CA LYS A 187 28.61 27.40 -24.77
C LYS A 187 28.91 26.73 -26.11
N ARG A 188 27.94 26.72 -27.01
CA ARG A 188 28.15 26.59 -28.44
C ARG A 188 28.42 27.97 -29.04
#